data_3e9de9712cb40e5d97a28b7ecbb9414e
#
_entry.id   3e9de9712cb40e5d97a28b7ecbb9414e
#
_cell.length_a   1.000
_cell.length_b   1.000
_cell.length_c   1.000
_cell.angle_alpha   90.00
_cell.angle_beta   90.00
_cell.angle_gamma   90.00
#
_symmetry.space_group_name_H-M   'P 1'
#
loop_
_entity.id
_entity.type
_entity.pdbx_description
1 polymer ?
#
loop_
_entity_poly.entity_id
_entity_poly.type
_entity_poly.pdbx_seq_one_letter_code
_entity_poly.pdbx_strand_id
1 'polypeptide(L)'
;MADETVDTLVIGGGQAGLTMSHRLKQRGIGHLVLERGRIAERWRSERWDGLMFQFPNWSVRLPDFAFPHADADGFSDTAAIIAFIEDYATFVTPPIRCGVEVTKLRRDAGGFVADLAGGSIAARSVVVATGPYQRPLRPALLDDHPGLFQVHASSYKNPAQL
;
A
#
# COMPACT_ATOMS: atom_id res chain seq x y z
N MET A 1 3.69 27.43 9.23
CA MET A 1 2.79 27.22 8.07
C MET A 1 3.27 25.96 7.37
N ALA A 2 2.40 25.21 6.72
CA ALA A 2 2.85 24.06 5.92
C ALA A 2 3.66 24.53 4.70
N ASP A 3 4.63 23.70 4.30
CA ASP A 3 5.56 24.06 3.21
C ASP A 3 4.91 23.88 1.84
N GLU A 4 3.89 23.06 1.76
CA GLU A 4 3.14 22.75 0.54
C GLU A 4 1.65 22.62 0.86
N THR A 5 0.80 22.93 -0.13
CA THR A 5 -0.67 22.77 0.00
C THR A 5 -1.21 22.02 -1.20
N VAL A 6 -2.08 21.03 -0.94
CA VAL A 6 -2.79 20.24 -1.95
C VAL A 6 -4.29 20.20 -1.66
N ASP A 7 -5.11 19.93 -2.66
CA ASP A 7 -6.56 19.79 -2.44
C ASP A 7 -6.86 18.47 -1.69
N THR A 8 -6.35 17.35 -2.20
CA THR A 8 -6.51 16.04 -1.57
C THR A 8 -5.14 15.35 -1.42
N LEU A 9 -4.83 14.90 -0.21
CA LEU A 9 -3.65 14.08 0.07
C LEU A 9 -4.08 12.62 0.22
N VAL A 10 -3.46 11.72 -0.55
CA VAL A 10 -3.64 10.27 -0.44
C VAL A 10 -2.40 9.67 0.23
N ILE A 11 -2.57 9.01 1.36
CA ILE A 11 -1.48 8.40 2.13
C ILE A 11 -1.46 6.89 1.86
N GLY A 12 -0.45 6.42 1.13
CA GLY A 12 -0.24 5.05 0.71
C GLY A 12 -0.38 4.87 -0.80
N GLY A 13 0.64 4.32 -1.46
CA GLY A 13 0.73 4.04 -2.90
C GLY A 13 0.42 2.60 -3.28
N GLY A 14 -0.33 1.86 -2.45
CA GLY A 14 -0.85 0.53 -2.76
C GLY A 14 -2.09 0.58 -3.66
N GLN A 15 -2.71 -0.59 -3.92
CA GLN A 15 -3.90 -0.71 -4.78
C GLN A 15 -5.01 0.29 -4.43
N ALA A 16 -5.29 0.54 -3.15
CA ALA A 16 -6.33 1.46 -2.71
C ALA A 16 -5.98 2.92 -3.02
N GLY A 17 -4.72 3.33 -2.77
CA GLY A 17 -4.26 4.68 -3.07
C GLY A 17 -4.18 4.97 -4.55
N LEU A 18 -3.69 4.03 -5.35
CA LEU A 18 -3.66 4.14 -6.81
C LEU A 18 -5.07 4.22 -7.39
N THR A 19 -6.00 3.39 -6.89
CA THR A 19 -7.42 3.44 -7.28
C THR A 19 -8.04 4.79 -6.93
N MET A 20 -7.77 5.31 -5.73
CA MET A 20 -8.26 6.62 -5.34
C MET A 20 -7.69 7.72 -6.24
N SER A 21 -6.39 7.68 -6.51
CA SER A 21 -5.74 8.61 -7.45
C SER A 21 -6.41 8.59 -8.82
N HIS A 22 -6.70 7.40 -9.36
CA HIS A 22 -7.42 7.24 -10.61
C HIS A 22 -8.80 7.92 -10.58
N ARG A 23 -9.59 7.70 -9.52
CA ARG A 23 -10.91 8.30 -9.37
C ARG A 23 -10.89 9.81 -9.15
N LEU A 24 -9.89 10.34 -8.44
CA LEU A 24 -9.69 11.78 -8.28
C LEU A 24 -9.32 12.43 -9.61
N LYS A 25 -8.42 11.80 -10.37
CA LYS A 25 -8.02 12.26 -11.72
C LYS A 25 -9.21 12.32 -12.68
N GLN A 26 -10.05 11.27 -12.71
CA GLN A 26 -11.27 11.25 -13.54
C GLN A 26 -12.25 12.38 -13.19
N ARG A 27 -12.22 12.90 -11.97
CA ARG A 27 -13.06 14.01 -11.51
C ARG A 27 -12.38 15.37 -11.58
N GLY A 28 -11.15 15.45 -12.09
CA GLY A 28 -10.40 16.70 -12.15
C GLY A 28 -10.01 17.26 -10.78
N ILE A 29 -9.98 16.42 -9.73
CA ILE A 29 -9.60 16.83 -8.38
C ILE A 29 -8.09 16.78 -8.24
N GLY A 30 -7.48 17.93 -7.91
CA GLY A 30 -6.05 18.03 -7.63
C GLY A 30 -5.66 17.19 -6.40
N HIS A 31 -4.64 16.37 -6.51
CA HIS A 31 -4.22 15.51 -5.41
C HIS A 31 -2.74 15.15 -5.48
N LEU A 32 -2.23 14.62 -4.39
CA LEU A 32 -0.89 14.06 -4.27
C LEU A 32 -0.98 12.73 -3.53
N VAL A 33 -0.24 11.73 -4.01
CA VAL A 33 -0.10 10.44 -3.33
C VAL A 33 1.28 10.40 -2.65
N LEU A 34 1.34 10.03 -1.39
CA LEU A 34 2.59 9.78 -0.67
C LEU A 34 2.70 8.29 -0.35
N GLU A 35 3.83 7.68 -0.73
CA GLU A 35 4.17 6.30 -0.43
C GLU A 35 5.51 6.25 0.31
N ARG A 36 5.56 5.60 1.48
CA ARG A 36 6.78 5.51 2.29
C ARG A 36 7.87 4.64 1.67
N GLY A 37 7.49 3.65 0.89
CA GLY A 37 8.40 2.76 0.18
C GLY A 37 8.27 2.90 -1.34
N ARG A 38 8.18 1.76 -2.03
CA ARG A 38 7.92 1.65 -3.47
C ARG A 38 6.46 1.26 -3.71
N ILE A 39 5.98 1.45 -4.91
CA ILE A 39 4.71 0.85 -5.33
C ILE A 39 4.79 -0.66 -5.13
N ALA A 40 3.71 -1.25 -4.61
CA ALA A 40 3.60 -2.66 -4.25
C ALA A 40 4.61 -3.14 -3.17
N GLU A 41 5.21 -2.25 -2.37
CA GLU A 41 6.27 -2.59 -1.41
C GLU A 41 5.91 -3.75 -0.49
N ARG A 42 4.70 -3.76 0.08
CA ARG A 42 4.31 -4.81 1.03
C ARG A 42 4.16 -6.19 0.38
N TRP A 43 3.90 -6.25 -0.91
CA TRP A 43 3.93 -7.50 -1.66
C TRP A 43 5.34 -8.02 -1.81
N ARG A 44 6.35 -7.13 -1.92
CA ARG A 44 7.77 -7.48 -2.05
C ARG A 44 8.39 -7.87 -0.72
N SER A 45 8.16 -7.07 0.31
CA SER A 45 8.90 -7.18 1.58
C SER A 45 8.22 -8.01 2.65
N GLU A 46 6.87 -8.09 2.66
CA GLU A 46 6.10 -8.67 3.76
C GLU A 46 5.36 -9.98 3.39
N ARG A 47 5.72 -10.61 2.27
CA ARG A 47 5.15 -11.89 1.84
C ARG A 47 6.22 -12.97 1.84
N TRP A 48 5.81 -14.23 1.98
CA TRP A 48 6.69 -15.39 1.85
C TRP A 48 6.86 -15.78 0.39
N ASP A 49 7.99 -16.45 0.09
CA ASP A 49 8.45 -16.67 -1.27
C ASP A 49 7.48 -17.51 -2.13
N GLY A 50 6.81 -18.48 -1.52
CA GLY A 50 5.83 -19.35 -2.21
C GLY A 50 4.39 -18.88 -2.13
N LEU A 51 4.13 -17.59 -1.81
CA LEU A 51 2.75 -17.10 -1.73
C LEU A 51 2.10 -17.06 -3.11
N MET A 52 0.98 -17.76 -3.24
CA MET A 52 0.03 -17.58 -4.33
C MET A 52 -1.10 -16.65 -3.88
N PHE A 53 -1.59 -15.80 -4.78
CA PHE A 53 -2.74 -14.95 -4.50
C PHE A 53 -3.95 -15.83 -4.18
N GLN A 54 -4.68 -15.49 -3.12
CA GLN A 54 -5.70 -16.38 -2.51
C GLN A 54 -6.99 -16.51 -3.32
N PHE A 55 -7.15 -15.73 -4.36
CA PHE A 55 -8.33 -15.74 -5.21
C PHE A 55 -7.96 -16.07 -6.65
N PRO A 56 -8.86 -16.68 -7.44
CA PRO A 56 -8.58 -17.02 -8.84
C PRO A 56 -8.40 -15.76 -9.69
N ASN A 57 -7.64 -15.91 -10.76
CA ASN A 57 -7.21 -14.81 -11.63
C ASN A 57 -8.36 -13.96 -12.16
N TRP A 58 -9.51 -14.57 -12.49
CA TRP A 58 -10.69 -13.83 -12.96
C TRP A 58 -11.20 -12.78 -11.95
N SER A 59 -10.93 -12.96 -10.67
CA SER A 59 -11.34 -12.03 -9.61
C SER A 59 -10.39 -10.84 -9.43
N VAL A 60 -9.17 -10.94 -9.97
CA VAL A 60 -8.13 -9.92 -9.84
C VAL A 60 -8.42 -8.80 -10.83
N ARG A 61 -8.82 -7.66 -10.32
CA ARG A 61 -9.12 -6.48 -11.14
C ARG A 61 -8.97 -5.20 -10.35
N LEU A 62 -8.59 -4.14 -11.04
CA LEU A 62 -8.64 -2.78 -10.54
C LEU A 62 -9.56 -1.95 -11.46
N PRO A 63 -10.07 -0.81 -11.01
CA PRO A 63 -10.94 0.02 -11.83
C PRO A 63 -10.35 0.36 -13.19
N ASP A 64 -11.11 0.02 -14.23
CA ASP A 64 -10.77 0.23 -15.64
C ASP A 64 -9.49 -0.52 -16.09
N PHE A 65 -9.06 -1.54 -15.32
CA PHE A 65 -7.83 -2.29 -15.56
C PHE A 65 -7.99 -3.77 -15.18
N ALA A 66 -8.00 -4.64 -16.17
CA ALA A 66 -8.12 -6.09 -15.99
C ALA A 66 -6.76 -6.74 -15.74
N PHE A 67 -6.75 -7.80 -14.94
CA PHE A 67 -5.55 -8.60 -14.75
C PHE A 67 -5.29 -9.46 -15.99
N PRO A 68 -4.09 -9.40 -16.59
CA PRO A 68 -3.75 -10.26 -17.72
C PRO A 68 -3.50 -11.69 -17.22
N HIS A 69 -4.27 -12.65 -17.70
CA HIS A 69 -4.10 -14.07 -17.35
C HIS A 69 -4.41 -14.98 -18.53
N ALA A 70 -3.70 -16.10 -18.61
CA ALA A 70 -3.98 -17.18 -19.61
C ALA A 70 -4.98 -18.20 -19.07
N ASP A 71 -5.04 -18.39 -17.74
CA ASP A 71 -5.94 -19.29 -17.04
C ASP A 71 -6.78 -18.49 -16.03
N ALA A 72 -8.08 -18.39 -16.29
CA ALA A 72 -9.01 -17.62 -15.46
C ALA A 72 -9.19 -18.23 -14.06
N ASP A 73 -9.26 -19.53 -13.96
CA ASP A 73 -9.49 -20.24 -12.70
C ASP A 73 -8.20 -20.57 -11.93
N GLY A 74 -7.06 -20.32 -12.55
CA GLY A 74 -5.74 -20.44 -11.93
C GLY A 74 -5.46 -19.34 -10.89
N PHE A 75 -4.32 -19.48 -10.23
CA PHE A 75 -3.85 -18.55 -9.19
C PHE A 75 -2.50 -17.96 -9.60
N SER A 76 -2.30 -16.70 -9.30
CA SER A 76 -1.07 -16.00 -9.64
C SER A 76 -0.12 -15.91 -8.45
N ASP A 77 1.16 -15.94 -8.72
CA ASP A 77 2.20 -15.73 -7.72
C ASP A 77 2.35 -14.24 -7.33
N THR A 78 3.17 -14.02 -6.34
CA THR A 78 3.46 -12.67 -5.83
C THR A 78 4.07 -11.77 -6.90
N ALA A 79 4.90 -12.30 -7.80
CA ALA A 79 5.56 -11.51 -8.84
C ALA A 79 4.53 -10.97 -9.85
N ALA A 80 3.57 -11.80 -10.27
CA ALA A 80 2.49 -11.39 -11.16
C ALA A 80 1.59 -10.30 -10.52
N ILE A 81 1.30 -10.40 -9.22
CA ILE A 81 0.51 -9.39 -8.51
C ILE A 81 1.29 -8.07 -8.37
N ILE A 82 2.59 -8.12 -8.11
CA ILE A 82 3.45 -6.94 -8.08
C ILE A 82 3.44 -6.25 -9.44
N ALA A 83 3.70 -6.99 -10.51
CA ALA A 83 3.69 -6.46 -11.88
C ALA A 83 2.34 -5.80 -12.20
N PHE A 84 1.23 -6.45 -11.87
CA PHE A 84 -0.11 -5.92 -12.09
C PHE A 84 -0.34 -4.57 -11.38
N ILE A 85 0.14 -4.42 -10.13
CA ILE A 85 0.00 -3.15 -9.39
C ILE A 85 0.89 -2.06 -10.02
N GLU A 86 2.09 -2.40 -10.49
CA GLU A 86 3.00 -1.46 -11.14
C GLU A 86 2.48 -1.03 -12.53
N ASP A 87 1.94 -1.97 -13.30
CA ASP A 87 1.27 -1.69 -14.57
C ASP A 87 0.05 -0.79 -14.37
N TYR A 88 -0.72 -1.04 -13.31
CA TYR A 88 -1.82 -0.15 -12.95
C TYR A 88 -1.34 1.26 -12.57
N ALA A 89 -0.24 1.37 -11.84
CA ALA A 89 0.34 2.69 -11.54
C ALA A 89 0.79 3.41 -12.81
N THR A 90 1.36 2.69 -13.76
CA THR A 90 1.73 3.21 -15.08
C THR A 90 0.50 3.66 -15.88
N PHE A 91 -0.57 2.88 -15.86
CA PHE A 91 -1.85 3.23 -16.48
C PHE A 91 -2.48 4.48 -15.87
N VAL A 92 -2.53 4.58 -14.55
CA VAL A 92 -3.11 5.72 -13.82
C VAL A 92 -2.25 6.97 -13.94
N THR A 93 -0.92 6.83 -14.00
CA THR A 93 0.04 7.94 -13.92
C THR A 93 -0.27 8.89 -12.74
N PRO A 94 -0.25 8.38 -11.49
CA PRO A 94 -0.61 9.17 -10.32
C PRO A 94 0.43 10.26 -10.04
N PRO A 95 0.06 11.42 -9.50
CA PRO A 95 1.02 12.36 -8.92
C PRO A 95 1.53 11.79 -7.59
N ILE A 96 2.53 10.89 -7.64
CA ILE A 96 3.03 10.14 -6.49
C ILE A 96 4.47 10.50 -6.16
N ARG A 97 4.76 10.57 -4.85
CA ARG A 97 6.13 10.63 -4.30
C ARG A 97 6.37 9.38 -3.47
N CYS A 98 7.27 8.54 -3.93
CA CYS A 98 7.76 7.36 -3.21
C CYS A 98 8.94 7.74 -2.29
N GLY A 99 9.18 6.93 -1.24
CA GLY A 99 10.20 7.20 -0.22
C GLY A 99 9.82 8.31 0.75
N VAL A 100 8.53 8.69 0.82
CA VAL A 100 8.04 9.78 1.68
C VAL A 100 7.05 9.23 2.71
N GLU A 101 7.47 9.21 3.97
CA GLU A 101 6.66 8.75 5.09
C GLU A 101 5.91 9.90 5.75
N VAL A 102 4.59 9.73 5.92
CA VAL A 102 3.79 10.59 6.78
C VAL A 102 3.93 10.09 8.21
N THR A 103 4.60 10.85 9.04
CA THR A 103 4.88 10.49 10.45
C THR A 103 3.73 10.85 11.37
N LYS A 104 2.97 11.89 11.04
CA LYS A 104 1.83 12.36 11.83
C LYS A 104 0.80 13.04 10.93
N LEU A 105 -0.46 12.80 11.22
CA LEU A 105 -1.59 13.51 10.61
C LEU A 105 -2.36 14.24 11.71
N ARG A 106 -2.58 15.52 11.54
CA ARG A 106 -3.35 16.36 12.48
C ARG A 106 -4.39 17.17 11.74
N ARG A 107 -5.47 17.49 12.46
CA ARG A 107 -6.49 18.40 11.96
C ARG A 107 -6.06 19.85 12.19
N ASP A 108 -6.39 20.71 11.25
CA ASP A 108 -6.16 22.16 11.32
C ASP A 108 -7.43 22.91 10.89
N ALA A 109 -7.48 24.23 11.10
CA ALA A 109 -8.61 25.08 10.77
C ALA A 109 -9.05 25.00 9.29
N GLY A 110 -8.10 24.78 8.38
CA GLY A 110 -8.32 24.66 6.93
C GLY A 110 -8.45 23.21 6.40
N GLY A 111 -8.42 22.20 7.28
CA GLY A 111 -8.44 20.79 6.86
C GLY A 111 -7.49 19.93 7.66
N PHE A 112 -6.41 19.48 7.04
CA PHE A 112 -5.43 18.58 7.64
C PHE A 112 -4.00 19.02 7.34
N VAL A 113 -3.07 18.65 8.21
CA VAL A 113 -1.63 18.79 7.98
C VAL A 113 -0.97 17.43 8.22
N ALA A 114 -0.22 16.98 7.24
CA ALA A 114 0.62 15.79 7.30
C ALA A 114 2.07 16.21 7.54
N ASP A 115 2.65 15.75 8.65
CA ASP A 115 4.05 15.99 8.99
C ASP A 115 4.92 14.88 8.35
N LEU A 116 6.03 15.27 7.74
CA LEU A 116 7.01 14.44 7.07
C LEU A 116 8.37 14.61 7.76
N ALA A 117 9.36 13.78 7.44
CA ALA A 117 10.71 13.93 8.00
C ALA A 117 11.37 15.28 7.65
N GLY A 118 11.04 15.87 6.51
CA GLY A 118 11.67 17.11 6.00
C GLY A 118 10.68 18.25 5.76
N GLY A 119 9.51 18.26 6.42
CA GLY A 119 8.54 19.35 6.24
C GLY A 119 7.10 18.92 6.50
N SER A 120 6.15 19.66 5.96
CA SER A 120 4.73 19.36 6.14
C SER A 120 3.88 19.73 4.92
N ILE A 121 2.79 19.00 4.72
CA ILE A 121 1.83 19.24 3.64
C ILE A 121 0.47 19.52 4.25
N ALA A 122 -0.13 20.65 3.89
CA ALA A 122 -1.52 20.95 4.19
C ALA A 122 -2.43 20.39 3.10
N ALA A 123 -3.58 19.85 3.51
CA ALA A 123 -4.57 19.33 2.58
C ALA A 123 -5.99 19.63 3.05
N ARG A 124 -6.87 20.00 2.14
CA ARG A 124 -8.30 20.17 2.45
C ARG A 124 -8.95 18.83 2.82
N SER A 125 -8.54 17.77 2.15
CA SER A 125 -9.04 16.40 2.37
C SER A 125 -7.88 15.42 2.43
N VAL A 126 -8.07 14.35 3.21
CA VAL A 126 -7.07 13.26 3.29
C VAL A 126 -7.75 11.92 3.11
N VAL A 127 -7.12 11.06 2.32
CA VAL A 127 -7.48 9.66 2.16
C VAL A 127 -6.39 8.80 2.78
N VAL A 128 -6.72 8.06 3.84
CA VAL A 128 -5.80 7.12 4.47
C VAL A 128 -5.92 5.77 3.76
N ALA A 129 -4.95 5.44 2.92
CA ALA A 129 -4.88 4.23 2.10
C ALA A 129 -3.68 3.35 2.47
N THR A 130 -3.27 3.37 3.75
CA THR A 130 -2.06 2.71 4.27
C THR A 130 -2.15 1.18 4.35
N GLY A 131 -3.33 0.62 4.10
CA GLY A 131 -3.59 -0.82 4.16
C GLY A 131 -3.74 -1.36 5.58
N PRO A 132 -4.26 -2.58 5.72
CA PRO A 132 -4.39 -3.27 7.01
C PRO A 132 -3.06 -3.85 7.49
N TYR A 133 -3.07 -4.41 8.71
CA TYR A 133 -1.96 -5.20 9.27
C TYR A 133 -0.64 -4.44 9.44
N GLN A 134 -0.71 -3.16 9.82
CA GLN A 134 0.47 -2.31 10.00
C GLN A 134 1.33 -2.69 11.21
N ARG A 135 0.72 -3.34 12.21
CA ARG A 135 1.41 -3.82 13.41
C ARG A 135 1.19 -5.31 13.55
N PRO A 136 2.27 -6.12 13.60
CA PRO A 136 2.18 -7.52 13.96
C PRO A 136 1.54 -7.68 15.34
N LEU A 137 0.54 -8.54 15.45
CA LEU A 137 -0.05 -8.91 16.73
C LEU A 137 0.41 -10.32 17.10
N ARG A 138 1.08 -10.46 18.24
CA ARG A 138 1.45 -11.76 18.82
C ARG A 138 0.55 -12.03 20.02
N PRO A 139 -0.12 -13.20 20.09
CA PRO A 139 -0.84 -13.59 21.30
C PRO A 139 0.12 -13.74 22.48
N ALA A 140 -0.22 -13.17 23.64
CA ALA A 140 0.62 -13.24 24.85
C ALA A 140 0.84 -14.67 25.36
N LEU A 141 -0.02 -15.61 24.99
CA LEU A 141 0.09 -17.04 25.34
C LEU A 141 1.39 -17.72 24.87
N LEU A 142 2.12 -17.12 23.95
CA LEU A 142 3.34 -17.71 23.37
C LEU A 142 4.63 -17.09 23.92
N ASP A 143 4.54 -16.08 24.77
CA ASP A 143 5.73 -15.36 25.25
C ASP A 143 6.58 -16.19 26.24
N ASP A 144 5.99 -17.24 26.86
CA ASP A 144 6.62 -18.06 27.90
C ASP A 144 7.27 -19.35 27.40
N HIS A 145 7.47 -19.52 26.09
CA HIS A 145 8.07 -20.72 25.51
C HIS A 145 9.43 -20.44 24.86
N PRO A 146 10.51 -20.28 25.63
CA PRO A 146 11.82 -19.88 25.09
C PRO A 146 12.48 -20.94 24.20
N GLY A 147 11.99 -22.18 24.19
CA GLY A 147 12.46 -23.25 23.32
C GLY A 147 11.76 -23.34 21.96
N LEU A 148 10.75 -22.51 21.71
CA LEU A 148 10.03 -22.50 20.44
C LEU A 148 10.53 -21.38 19.54
N PHE A 149 10.90 -21.73 18.30
CA PHE A 149 11.12 -20.73 17.26
C PHE A 149 9.78 -20.08 16.89
N GLN A 150 9.73 -18.76 16.99
CA GLN A 150 8.51 -17.99 16.71
C GLN A 150 8.81 -16.96 15.65
N VAL A 151 7.99 -16.94 14.60
CA VAL A 151 8.09 -15.97 13.52
C VAL A 151 6.69 -15.45 13.14
N HIS A 152 6.57 -14.15 12.97
CA HIS A 152 5.34 -13.56 12.46
C HIS A 152 5.28 -13.70 10.93
N ALA A 153 4.07 -13.88 10.37
CA ALA A 153 3.86 -14.08 8.93
C ALA A 153 4.50 -12.97 8.05
N SER A 154 4.59 -11.73 8.53
CA SER A 154 5.26 -10.64 7.81
C SER A 154 6.79 -10.79 7.73
N SER A 155 7.38 -11.63 8.58
CA SER A 155 8.84 -11.86 8.66
C SER A 155 9.23 -13.25 8.14
N TYR A 156 8.27 -14.15 7.98
CA TYR A 156 8.49 -15.47 7.40
C TYR A 156 8.71 -15.37 5.89
N LYS A 157 9.73 -16.03 5.36
CA LYS A 157 10.04 -16.08 3.93
C LYS A 157 9.90 -17.48 3.35
N ASN A 158 10.58 -18.45 3.93
CA ASN A 158 10.61 -19.82 3.40
C ASN A 158 11.01 -20.82 4.49
N PRO A 159 10.90 -22.15 4.24
CA PRO A 159 11.23 -23.19 5.21
C PRO A 159 12.68 -23.17 5.72
N ALA A 160 13.63 -22.55 5.02
CA ALA A 160 15.02 -22.47 5.46
C ALA A 160 15.19 -21.63 6.76
N GLN A 161 14.16 -20.91 7.17
CA GLN A 161 14.15 -20.17 8.44
C GLN A 161 13.77 -21.06 9.64
N LEU A 162 13.25 -22.26 9.40
CA LEU A 162 12.80 -23.22 10.41
C LEU A 162 13.89 -24.28 10.67
#